data_5f4495a2777541a74b6acb33527d1ec7
#
_entry.id   5f4495a2777541a74b6acb33527d1ec7
#
_cell.length_a   1.000
_cell.length_b   1.000
_cell.length_c   1.000
_cell.angle_alpha   90.00
_cell.angle_beta   90.00
_cell.angle_gamma   90.00
#
_symmetry.space_group_name_H-M   'P 1'
#
loop_
_entity.id
_entity.type
_entity.pdbx_description
1 polymer ?
#
loop_
_entity_poly.entity_id
_entity_poly.type
_entity_poly.pdbx_seq_one_letter_code
_entity_poly.pdbx_strand_id
1 'polypeptide(L)'
;MGRAFEYRKARKMKRWGHMARTFTKLGKEIEIAVKAAGPDPSGNTRLRILMQNAKAENMPKENVERAIKRATEKDAADYKEVIYEGYGSHGIAFLVETATDNTNRTVANVRMYFNKCGGTLGNSGSVAFMFDHKCVFKFRPAEGVDMEELELEMIDLGVDEFYPEEDGVTVYAPYESFGAIQKWLDDKGYKIVSGESVYLPTDTKELDAEGRESIEKLVEKLEEDDDVTNVYHNMKEAEEE
;
A
#
# COMPACT_ATOMS: atom_id res chain seq x y z
N MET A 1 -15.88 10.40 10.28
CA MET A 1 -15.16 9.35 9.52
C MET A 1 -13.88 8.99 10.28
N GLY A 2 -13.42 7.73 10.22
CA GLY A 2 -12.23 7.30 10.96
C GLY A 2 -10.93 7.84 10.36
N ARG A 3 -9.88 7.95 11.20
CA ARG A 3 -8.54 8.47 10.84
C ARG A 3 -7.95 7.79 9.61
N ALA A 4 -8.07 6.47 9.51
CA ALA A 4 -7.54 5.68 8.40
C ALA A 4 -8.21 6.01 7.06
N PHE A 5 -9.52 6.19 7.07
CA PHE A 5 -10.29 6.51 5.87
C PHE A 5 -9.91 7.88 5.29
N GLU A 6 -9.84 8.93 6.12
CA GLU A 6 -9.46 10.29 5.69
C GLU A 6 -8.03 10.31 5.11
N TYR A 7 -7.08 9.67 5.79
CA TYR A 7 -5.70 9.58 5.33
C TYR A 7 -5.58 8.95 3.94
N ARG A 8 -6.35 7.86 3.67
CA ARG A 8 -6.31 7.18 2.37
C ARG A 8 -7.04 7.92 1.27
N LYS A 9 -8.15 8.59 1.58
CA LYS A 9 -8.92 9.35 0.58
C LYS A 9 -8.05 10.41 -0.09
N ALA A 10 -7.36 11.23 0.71
CA ALA A 10 -6.45 12.26 0.21
C ALA A 10 -5.32 11.65 -0.65
N ARG A 11 -4.72 10.54 -0.20
CA ARG A 11 -3.66 9.83 -0.96
C ARG A 11 -4.14 9.27 -2.29
N LYS A 12 -5.33 8.69 -2.33
CA LYS A 12 -5.90 8.13 -3.56
C LYS A 12 -6.10 9.18 -4.65
N MET A 13 -6.50 10.40 -4.29
CA MET A 13 -6.70 11.51 -5.25
C MET A 13 -5.37 11.96 -5.90
N LYS A 14 -4.27 12.02 -5.14
CA LYS A 14 -2.93 12.34 -5.65
C LYS A 14 -2.36 11.26 -6.62
N ARG A 15 -2.75 9.99 -6.46
CA ARG A 15 -2.27 8.86 -7.28
C ARG A 15 -2.70 8.87 -8.75
N TRP A 16 -3.77 9.56 -9.12
CA TRP A 16 -4.30 9.51 -10.49
C TRP A 16 -3.37 10.07 -11.57
N GLY A 17 -2.40 10.91 -11.23
CA GLY A 17 -1.37 11.42 -12.14
C GLY A 17 -0.25 10.45 -12.52
N HIS A 18 -0.18 9.23 -11.94
CA HIS A 18 0.98 8.34 -12.02
C HIS A 18 0.69 6.91 -12.50
N MET A 19 -0.34 6.68 -13.32
CA MET A 19 -0.79 5.33 -13.73
C MET A 19 0.34 4.42 -14.27
N ALA A 20 1.25 4.94 -15.08
CA ALA A 20 2.34 4.13 -15.64
C ALA A 20 3.28 3.58 -14.55
N ARG A 21 3.58 4.38 -13.54
CA ARG A 21 4.39 3.98 -12.38
C ARG A 21 3.67 2.95 -11.52
N THR A 22 2.38 3.15 -11.27
CA THR A 22 1.53 2.19 -10.55
C THR A 22 1.58 0.81 -11.21
N PHE A 23 1.53 0.74 -12.55
CA PHE A 23 1.63 -0.53 -13.25
C PHE A 23 3.00 -1.19 -13.14
N THR A 24 4.08 -0.39 -13.14
CA THR A 24 5.45 -0.91 -12.92
C THR A 24 5.58 -1.50 -11.51
N LYS A 25 5.09 -0.79 -10.50
CA LYS A 25 5.13 -1.23 -9.10
C LYS A 25 4.31 -2.51 -8.89
N LEU A 26 3.05 -2.53 -9.33
CA LEU A 26 2.21 -3.73 -9.29
C LEU A 26 2.83 -4.91 -10.06
N GLY A 27 3.48 -4.64 -11.19
CA GLY A 27 4.21 -5.67 -11.94
C GLY A 27 5.30 -6.34 -11.11
N LYS A 28 6.11 -5.57 -10.38
CA LYS A 28 7.14 -6.10 -9.48
C LYS A 28 6.55 -6.92 -8.33
N GLU A 29 5.49 -6.42 -7.69
CA GLU A 29 4.78 -7.14 -6.62
C GLU A 29 4.20 -8.48 -7.12
N ILE A 30 3.63 -8.51 -8.32
CA ILE A 30 3.17 -9.73 -8.98
C ILE A 30 4.34 -10.70 -9.20
N GLU A 31 5.49 -10.21 -9.70
CA GLU A 31 6.67 -11.04 -9.91
C GLU A 31 7.18 -11.65 -8.60
N ILE A 32 7.21 -10.88 -7.51
CA ILE A 32 7.56 -11.35 -6.17
C ILE A 32 6.58 -12.44 -5.69
N ALA A 33 5.28 -12.21 -5.82
CA ALA A 33 4.25 -13.16 -5.41
C ALA A 33 4.33 -14.48 -6.18
N VAL A 34 4.57 -14.42 -7.50
CA VAL A 34 4.73 -15.61 -8.36
C VAL A 34 5.98 -16.40 -7.98
N LYS A 35 7.10 -15.73 -7.71
CA LYS A 35 8.32 -16.40 -7.25
C LYS A 35 8.15 -17.09 -5.90
N ALA A 36 7.38 -16.48 -5.00
CA ALA A 36 7.17 -17.01 -3.66
C ALA A 36 6.27 -18.25 -3.62
N ALA A 37 5.19 -18.30 -4.43
CA ALA A 37 4.16 -19.33 -4.32
C ALA A 37 3.63 -19.86 -5.67
N GLY A 38 4.29 -19.53 -6.79
CA GLY A 38 3.95 -20.00 -8.12
C GLY A 38 2.93 -19.14 -8.87
N PRO A 39 2.74 -19.41 -10.18
CA PRO A 39 1.96 -18.58 -11.08
C PRO A 39 0.44 -18.86 -11.07
N ASP A 40 -0.02 -19.87 -10.31
CA ASP A 40 -1.43 -20.22 -10.23
C ASP A 40 -2.13 -19.41 -9.14
N PRO A 41 -3.09 -18.52 -9.49
CA PRO A 41 -3.82 -17.71 -8.51
C PRO A 41 -4.67 -18.56 -7.54
N SER A 42 -5.05 -19.77 -7.91
CA SER A 42 -5.82 -20.67 -7.03
C SER A 42 -5.01 -21.12 -5.81
N GLY A 43 -3.71 -21.33 -6.00
CA GLY A 43 -2.76 -21.70 -4.95
C GLY A 43 -1.97 -20.52 -4.37
N ASN A 44 -2.02 -19.35 -4.99
CA ASN A 44 -1.26 -18.17 -4.60
C ASN A 44 -2.19 -17.03 -4.19
N THR A 45 -2.49 -16.96 -2.91
CA THR A 45 -3.41 -15.99 -2.32
C THR A 45 -2.95 -14.54 -2.55
N ARG A 46 -1.64 -14.26 -2.39
CA ARG A 46 -1.06 -12.93 -2.64
C ARG A 46 -1.22 -12.52 -4.12
N LEU A 47 -0.93 -13.43 -5.05
CA LEU A 47 -1.11 -13.17 -6.49
C LEU A 47 -2.57 -12.85 -6.82
N ARG A 48 -3.52 -13.59 -6.23
CA ARG A 48 -4.95 -13.35 -6.45
C ARG A 48 -5.37 -11.94 -6.04
N ILE A 49 -4.94 -11.47 -4.87
CA ILE A 49 -5.19 -10.08 -4.41
C ILE A 49 -4.52 -9.06 -5.33
N LEU A 50 -3.27 -9.25 -5.71
CA LEU A 50 -2.56 -8.34 -6.61
C LEU A 50 -3.21 -8.23 -7.98
N MET A 51 -3.78 -9.34 -8.50
CA MET A 51 -4.57 -9.31 -9.73
C MET A 51 -5.87 -8.52 -9.57
N GLN A 52 -6.50 -8.56 -8.40
CA GLN A 52 -7.69 -7.74 -8.10
C GLN A 52 -7.31 -6.26 -7.97
N ASN A 53 -6.21 -5.95 -7.26
CA ASN A 53 -5.66 -4.60 -7.16
C ASN A 53 -5.32 -4.03 -8.55
N ALA A 54 -4.67 -4.82 -9.40
CA ALA A 54 -4.35 -4.44 -10.77
C ALA A 54 -5.62 -4.11 -11.58
N LYS A 55 -6.69 -4.88 -11.40
CA LYS A 55 -7.99 -4.61 -12.03
C LYS A 55 -8.64 -3.34 -11.48
N ALA A 56 -8.56 -3.10 -10.16
CA ALA A 56 -9.07 -1.88 -9.53
C ALA A 56 -8.35 -0.61 -10.02
N GLU A 57 -7.05 -0.73 -10.33
CA GLU A 57 -6.23 0.35 -10.91
C GLU A 57 -6.34 0.43 -12.45
N ASN A 58 -7.22 -0.34 -13.09
CA ASN A 58 -7.38 -0.43 -14.54
C ASN A 58 -6.12 -0.86 -15.31
N MET A 59 -5.26 -1.67 -14.67
CA MET A 59 -4.10 -2.25 -15.35
C MET A 59 -4.55 -3.24 -16.43
N PRO A 60 -4.06 -3.13 -17.68
CA PRO A 60 -4.41 -4.07 -18.74
C PRO A 60 -4.03 -5.51 -18.37
N LYS A 61 -4.93 -6.45 -18.65
CA LYS A 61 -4.72 -7.88 -18.35
C LYS A 61 -3.40 -8.42 -18.93
N GLU A 62 -3.03 -7.96 -20.13
CA GLU A 62 -1.76 -8.32 -20.78
C GLU A 62 -0.53 -7.93 -19.96
N ASN A 63 -0.58 -6.83 -19.20
CA ASN A 63 0.52 -6.42 -18.34
C ASN A 63 0.65 -7.35 -17.12
N VAL A 64 -0.48 -7.78 -16.56
CA VAL A 64 -0.51 -8.78 -15.47
C VAL A 64 0.06 -10.11 -15.96
N GLU A 65 -0.40 -10.62 -17.10
CA GLU A 65 0.07 -11.87 -17.72
C GLU A 65 1.58 -11.81 -18.05
N ARG A 66 2.05 -10.64 -18.53
CA ARG A 66 3.47 -10.41 -18.81
C ARG A 66 4.32 -10.45 -17.53
N ALA A 67 3.86 -9.87 -16.43
CA ALA A 67 4.54 -9.90 -15.14
C ALA A 67 4.63 -11.34 -14.61
N ILE A 68 3.53 -12.10 -14.66
CA ILE A 68 3.50 -13.52 -14.28
C ILE A 68 4.50 -14.33 -15.11
N LYS A 69 4.51 -14.13 -16.43
CA LYS A 69 5.41 -14.83 -17.35
C LYS A 69 6.88 -14.51 -17.03
N ARG A 70 7.23 -13.21 -16.89
CA ARG A 70 8.60 -12.79 -16.54
C ARG A 70 9.09 -13.45 -15.26
N ALA A 71 8.25 -13.58 -14.23
CA ALA A 71 8.63 -14.21 -12.97
C ALA A 71 9.00 -15.70 -13.12
N THR A 72 8.50 -16.38 -14.16
CA THR A 72 8.78 -17.80 -14.45
C THR A 72 9.99 -18.03 -15.35
N GLU A 73 10.59 -16.97 -15.92
CA GLU A 73 11.77 -17.06 -16.79
C GLU A 73 13.04 -17.36 -15.96
N LYS A 74 14.04 -18.01 -16.59
CA LYS A 74 15.29 -18.40 -15.90
C LYS A 74 16.11 -17.22 -15.41
N ASP A 75 16.04 -16.11 -16.14
CA ASP A 75 16.78 -14.87 -15.84
C ASP A 75 15.89 -13.81 -15.16
N ALA A 76 14.78 -14.24 -14.53
CA ALA A 76 13.87 -13.36 -13.85
C ALA A 76 14.57 -12.59 -12.73
N ALA A 77 14.37 -11.26 -12.66
CA ALA A 77 14.92 -10.41 -11.62
C ALA A 77 14.54 -10.91 -10.22
N ASP A 78 15.49 -10.92 -9.30
CA ASP A 78 15.28 -11.34 -7.92
C ASP A 78 14.96 -10.14 -7.04
N TYR A 79 13.72 -9.67 -7.09
CA TYR A 79 13.26 -8.53 -6.29
C TYR A 79 13.20 -8.89 -4.82
N LYS A 80 13.71 -7.96 -3.99
CA LYS A 80 13.61 -7.97 -2.53
C LYS A 80 12.75 -6.82 -2.05
N GLU A 81 11.87 -7.11 -1.13
CA GLU A 81 11.09 -6.09 -0.43
C GLU A 81 11.94 -5.57 0.74
N VAL A 82 12.16 -4.25 0.77
CA VAL A 82 12.93 -3.58 1.81
C VAL A 82 12.20 -2.32 2.24
N ILE A 83 12.10 -2.09 3.55
CA ILE A 83 11.56 -0.86 4.11
C ILE A 83 12.71 0.01 4.58
N TYR A 84 12.72 1.25 4.10
CA TYR A 84 13.64 2.30 4.57
C TYR A 84 12.90 3.26 5.48
N GLU A 85 13.60 3.72 6.52
CA GLU A 85 13.08 4.58 7.56
C GLU A 85 13.90 5.86 7.65
N GLY A 86 13.26 7.00 7.88
CA GLY A 86 13.97 8.26 8.00
C GLY A 86 13.09 9.42 8.45
N TYR A 87 13.73 10.56 8.59
CA TYR A 87 13.07 11.81 8.90
C TYR A 87 13.27 12.79 7.75
N GLY A 88 12.19 13.35 7.24
CA GLY A 88 12.20 14.52 6.37
C GLY A 88 12.50 15.80 7.15
N SER A 89 12.53 16.92 6.45
CA SER A 89 12.60 18.24 7.08
C SER A 89 11.47 18.40 8.12
N HIS A 90 11.62 19.31 9.06
CA HIS A 90 10.66 19.55 10.16
C HIS A 90 10.36 18.33 11.04
N GLY A 91 11.16 17.25 10.95
CA GLY A 91 11.00 16.04 11.77
C GLY A 91 9.77 15.20 11.39
N ILE A 92 9.34 15.22 10.14
CA ILE A 92 8.33 14.31 9.61
C ILE A 92 8.93 12.92 9.47
N ALA A 93 8.30 11.92 10.07
CA ALA A 93 8.69 10.53 9.97
C ALA A 93 8.25 9.93 8.63
N PHE A 94 9.10 9.11 8.02
CA PHE A 94 8.87 8.43 6.75
C PHE A 94 9.13 6.94 6.85
N LEU A 95 8.19 6.13 6.31
CA LEU A 95 8.42 4.75 5.91
C LEU A 95 8.35 4.67 4.39
N VAL A 96 9.38 4.06 3.78
CA VAL A 96 9.50 3.91 2.32
C VAL A 96 9.59 2.44 1.99
N GLU A 97 8.54 1.87 1.45
CA GLU A 97 8.54 0.49 0.94
C GLU A 97 9.16 0.44 -0.44
N THR A 98 9.96 -0.57 -0.69
CA THR A 98 10.65 -0.76 -1.97
C THR A 98 10.60 -2.22 -2.42
N ALA A 99 10.58 -2.42 -3.75
CA ALA A 99 10.78 -3.70 -4.41
C ALA A 99 11.93 -3.56 -5.41
N THR A 100 13.10 -4.11 -5.07
CA THR A 100 14.34 -3.88 -5.81
C THR A 100 15.14 -5.14 -6.07
N ASP A 101 15.78 -5.22 -7.21
CA ASP A 101 16.79 -6.21 -7.57
C ASP A 101 18.21 -5.82 -7.13
N ASN A 102 18.39 -4.56 -6.66
CA ASN A 102 19.67 -4.01 -6.23
C ASN A 102 19.54 -3.08 -5.02
N THR A 103 19.63 -3.65 -3.83
CA THR A 103 19.49 -2.91 -2.56
C THR A 103 20.53 -1.81 -2.36
N ASN A 104 21.76 -1.98 -2.93
CA ASN A 104 22.81 -0.95 -2.82
C ASN A 104 22.46 0.29 -3.66
N ARG A 105 21.92 0.10 -4.85
CA ARG A 105 21.41 1.19 -5.69
C ARG A 105 20.27 1.91 -4.97
N THR A 106 19.28 1.16 -4.51
CA THR A 106 18.07 1.72 -3.90
C THR A 106 18.38 2.51 -2.62
N VAL A 107 19.20 1.97 -1.71
CA VAL A 107 19.56 2.71 -0.48
C VAL A 107 20.34 4.00 -0.79
N ALA A 108 21.18 3.99 -1.82
CA ALA A 108 21.91 5.19 -2.23
C ALA A 108 20.96 6.25 -2.80
N ASN A 109 20.01 5.86 -3.64
CA ASN A 109 18.98 6.74 -4.19
C ASN A 109 18.10 7.34 -3.08
N VAL A 110 17.52 6.50 -2.23
CA VAL A 110 16.65 6.94 -1.14
C VAL A 110 17.39 7.92 -0.21
N ARG A 111 18.64 7.59 0.17
CA ARG A 111 19.48 8.50 0.97
C ARG A 111 19.73 9.84 0.28
N MET A 112 19.97 9.81 -1.03
CA MET A 112 20.17 11.03 -1.83
C MET A 112 18.91 11.90 -1.84
N TYR A 113 17.71 11.31 -1.97
CA TYR A 113 16.44 12.06 -1.96
C TYR A 113 16.21 12.72 -0.61
N PHE A 114 16.38 11.98 0.50
CA PHE A 114 16.29 12.56 1.84
C PHE A 114 17.25 13.73 2.00
N ASN A 115 18.54 13.55 1.69
CA ASN A 115 19.56 14.59 1.85
C ASN A 115 19.25 15.83 1.01
N LYS A 116 18.80 15.66 -0.24
CA LYS A 116 18.44 16.80 -1.13
C LYS A 116 17.23 17.60 -0.63
N CYS A 117 16.37 16.99 0.16
CA CYS A 117 15.18 17.63 0.72
C CYS A 117 15.33 17.97 2.22
N GLY A 118 16.57 18.07 2.73
CA GLY A 118 16.83 18.46 4.12
C GLY A 118 16.45 17.41 5.16
N GLY A 119 16.28 16.16 4.75
CA GLY A 119 16.00 15.02 5.61
C GLY A 119 17.21 14.13 5.84
N THR A 120 17.03 13.05 6.59
CA THR A 120 18.06 12.06 6.91
C THR A 120 17.49 10.66 6.90
N LEU A 121 18.13 9.74 6.19
CA LEU A 121 17.82 8.32 6.26
C LEU A 121 18.34 7.74 7.56
N GLY A 122 17.45 7.11 8.32
CA GLY A 122 17.73 6.45 9.60
C GLY A 122 18.08 4.97 9.46
N ASN A 123 18.15 4.30 10.61
CA ASN A 123 18.28 2.85 10.69
C ASN A 123 16.91 2.18 10.78
N SER A 124 16.84 0.88 10.54
CA SER A 124 15.63 0.10 10.77
C SER A 124 15.17 0.21 12.23
N GLY A 125 13.87 0.42 12.43
CA GLY A 125 13.26 0.65 13.74
C GLY A 125 13.30 2.10 14.24
N SER A 126 13.83 3.05 13.44
CA SER A 126 13.94 4.45 13.87
C SER A 126 12.62 5.21 13.89
N VAL A 127 11.65 4.82 13.04
CA VAL A 127 10.33 5.48 12.93
C VAL A 127 9.15 4.49 12.83
N ALA A 128 9.39 3.20 12.62
CA ALA A 128 8.34 2.20 12.41
C ALA A 128 7.30 2.18 13.55
N PHE A 129 7.74 2.44 14.81
CA PHE A 129 6.87 2.51 15.98
C PHE A 129 5.85 3.67 15.96
N MET A 130 6.02 4.63 15.04
CA MET A 130 5.10 5.76 14.86
C MET A 130 3.98 5.43 13.87
N PHE A 131 3.92 4.20 13.37
CA PHE A 131 2.94 3.76 12.40
C PHE A 131 2.29 2.44 12.82
N ASP A 132 0.98 2.38 12.70
CA ASP A 132 0.22 1.13 12.80
C ASP A 132 0.27 0.40 11.46
N HIS A 133 0.69 -0.86 11.46
CA HIS A 133 0.63 -1.71 10.28
C HIS A 133 -0.78 -2.30 10.15
N LYS A 134 -1.52 -1.89 9.15
CA LYS A 134 -2.91 -2.27 8.91
C LYS A 134 -3.09 -2.99 7.58
N CYS A 135 -4.14 -3.77 7.48
CA CYS A 135 -4.68 -4.22 6.21
C CYS A 135 -5.97 -3.48 5.89
N VAL A 136 -6.23 -3.32 4.60
CA VAL A 136 -7.44 -2.69 4.09
C VAL A 136 -8.02 -3.57 3.03
N PHE A 137 -9.31 -3.90 3.16
CA PHE A 137 -10.05 -4.58 2.13
C PHE A 137 -11.21 -3.70 1.65
N LYS A 138 -11.38 -3.63 0.33
CA LYS A 138 -12.62 -3.18 -0.30
C LYS A 138 -13.30 -4.37 -0.95
N PHE A 139 -14.56 -4.62 -0.62
CA PHE A 139 -15.30 -5.76 -1.17
C PHE A 139 -16.77 -5.40 -1.38
N ARG A 140 -17.47 -6.23 -2.17
CA ARG A 140 -18.90 -6.13 -2.39
C ARG A 140 -19.58 -7.34 -1.77
N PRO A 141 -20.40 -7.14 -0.73
CA PRO A 141 -21.24 -8.19 -0.18
C PRO A 141 -22.34 -8.60 -1.18
N ALA A 142 -23.04 -9.70 -0.92
CA ALA A 142 -24.21 -10.09 -1.70
C ALA A 142 -25.35 -9.07 -1.50
N GLU A 143 -26.29 -9.00 -2.47
CA GLU A 143 -27.47 -8.16 -2.34
C GLU A 143 -28.33 -8.60 -1.14
N GLY A 144 -28.82 -7.63 -0.37
CA GLY A 144 -29.70 -7.87 0.76
C GLY A 144 -29.01 -8.31 2.05
N VAL A 145 -27.68 -8.27 2.11
CA VAL A 145 -26.94 -8.50 3.35
C VAL A 145 -27.22 -7.37 4.34
N ASP A 146 -27.52 -7.72 5.59
CA ASP A 146 -27.67 -6.77 6.68
C ASP A 146 -26.28 -6.22 7.06
N MET A 147 -26.11 -4.89 6.96
CA MET A 147 -24.82 -4.24 7.22
C MET A 147 -24.45 -4.25 8.70
N GLU A 148 -25.43 -4.23 9.63
CA GLU A 148 -25.15 -4.29 11.05
C GLU A 148 -24.65 -5.69 11.45
N GLU A 149 -25.27 -6.74 10.90
CA GLU A 149 -24.83 -8.13 11.12
C GLU A 149 -23.44 -8.36 10.48
N LEU A 150 -23.21 -7.85 9.28
CA LEU A 150 -21.92 -7.93 8.59
C LEU A 150 -20.81 -7.23 9.38
N GLU A 151 -21.07 -6.04 9.95
CA GLU A 151 -20.13 -5.32 10.78
C GLU A 151 -19.75 -6.14 12.02
N LEU A 152 -20.71 -6.76 12.70
CA LEU A 152 -20.45 -7.63 13.85
C LEU A 152 -19.57 -8.83 13.47
N GLU A 153 -19.87 -9.52 12.36
CA GLU A 153 -19.03 -10.62 11.87
C GLU A 153 -17.60 -10.15 11.54
N MET A 154 -17.44 -8.92 11.03
CA MET A 154 -16.12 -8.34 10.73
C MET A 154 -15.35 -7.97 12.01
N ILE A 155 -16.03 -7.47 13.04
CA ILE A 155 -15.40 -7.18 14.34
C ILE A 155 -14.82 -8.47 14.95
N ASP A 156 -15.51 -9.60 14.85
CA ASP A 156 -15.02 -10.90 15.32
C ASP A 156 -13.74 -11.36 14.60
N LEU A 157 -13.48 -10.85 13.39
CA LEU A 157 -12.24 -11.07 12.62
C LEU A 157 -11.13 -10.05 12.94
N GLY A 158 -11.39 -9.11 13.86
CA GLY A 158 -10.46 -8.08 14.28
C GLY A 158 -10.50 -6.80 13.43
N VAL A 159 -11.59 -6.53 12.71
CA VAL A 159 -11.79 -5.27 12.00
C VAL A 159 -11.99 -4.14 13.00
N ASP A 160 -11.22 -3.06 12.85
CA ASP A 160 -11.27 -1.86 13.72
C ASP A 160 -12.21 -0.78 13.16
N GLU A 161 -12.27 -0.68 11.83
CA GLU A 161 -13.07 0.34 11.15
C GLU A 161 -13.83 -0.30 9.98
N PHE A 162 -15.14 -0.01 9.91
CA PHE A 162 -16.04 -0.55 8.89
C PHE A 162 -16.80 0.60 8.22
N TYR A 163 -16.68 0.72 6.90
CA TYR A 163 -17.29 1.80 6.11
C TYR A 163 -18.14 1.24 4.97
N PRO A 164 -19.48 1.25 5.10
CA PRO A 164 -20.37 1.02 3.96
C PRO A 164 -20.26 2.18 2.98
N GLU A 165 -20.08 1.86 1.69
CA GLU A 165 -20.04 2.81 0.58
C GLU A 165 -21.11 2.43 -0.45
N GLU A 166 -21.43 3.32 -1.43
CA GLU A 166 -22.41 3.02 -2.49
C GLU A 166 -22.02 1.80 -3.34
N ASP A 167 -20.71 1.57 -3.52
CA ASP A 167 -20.17 0.52 -4.39
C ASP A 167 -19.55 -0.66 -3.62
N GLY A 168 -19.75 -0.75 -2.31
CA GLY A 168 -19.25 -1.85 -1.48
C GLY A 168 -18.97 -1.45 -0.03
N VAL A 169 -18.08 -2.20 0.60
CA VAL A 169 -17.65 -1.98 1.99
C VAL A 169 -16.14 -1.88 2.04
N THR A 170 -15.61 -0.89 2.75
CA THR A 170 -14.19 -0.75 3.05
C THR A 170 -13.95 -1.02 4.54
N VAL A 171 -13.01 -1.92 4.85
CA VAL A 171 -12.64 -2.28 6.23
C VAL A 171 -11.16 -2.11 6.48
N TYR A 172 -10.82 -1.75 7.73
CA TYR A 172 -9.44 -1.67 8.23
C TYR A 172 -9.29 -2.59 9.43
N ALA A 173 -8.17 -3.29 9.47
CA ALA A 173 -7.83 -4.20 10.57
C ALA A 173 -6.30 -4.22 10.80
N PRO A 174 -5.80 -4.72 11.94
CA PRO A 174 -4.40 -5.06 12.10
C PRO A 174 -3.93 -5.97 10.97
N TYR A 175 -2.68 -5.80 10.51
CA TYR A 175 -2.15 -6.57 9.38
C TYR A 175 -2.20 -8.09 9.62
N GLU A 176 -2.09 -8.52 10.86
CA GLU A 176 -2.17 -9.92 11.26
C GLU A 176 -3.51 -10.58 10.87
N SER A 177 -4.58 -9.79 10.79
CA SER A 177 -5.92 -10.24 10.37
C SER A 177 -6.07 -10.41 8.85
N PHE A 178 -5.07 -9.98 8.03
CA PHE A 178 -5.16 -9.99 6.57
C PHE A 178 -5.60 -11.35 6.01
N GLY A 179 -4.91 -12.42 6.40
CA GLY A 179 -5.20 -13.76 5.89
C GLY A 179 -6.56 -14.30 6.34
N ALA A 180 -6.97 -13.99 7.57
CA ALA A 180 -8.25 -14.41 8.12
C ALA A 180 -9.42 -13.71 7.40
N ILE A 181 -9.31 -12.39 7.22
CA ILE A 181 -10.32 -11.59 6.51
C ILE A 181 -10.44 -12.04 5.06
N GLN A 182 -9.30 -12.18 4.36
CA GLN A 182 -9.32 -12.64 2.97
C GLN A 182 -9.99 -14.00 2.83
N LYS A 183 -9.61 -14.96 3.68
CA LYS A 183 -10.21 -16.32 3.66
C LYS A 183 -11.70 -16.23 3.91
N TRP A 184 -12.14 -15.46 4.90
CA TRP A 184 -13.55 -15.30 5.23
C TRP A 184 -14.35 -14.70 4.07
N LEU A 185 -13.81 -13.66 3.39
CA LEU A 185 -14.43 -13.05 2.21
C LEU A 185 -14.57 -14.06 1.05
N ASP A 186 -13.53 -14.88 0.83
CA ASP A 186 -13.55 -15.94 -0.18
C ASP A 186 -14.60 -17.03 0.18
N ASP A 187 -14.64 -17.46 1.45
CA ASP A 187 -15.57 -18.51 1.94
C ASP A 187 -17.05 -18.03 1.85
N LYS A 188 -17.32 -16.74 2.10
CA LYS A 188 -18.64 -16.12 1.90
C LYS A 188 -18.98 -15.86 0.43
N GLY A 189 -18.03 -15.98 -0.47
CA GLY A 189 -18.18 -15.71 -1.90
C GLY A 189 -18.34 -14.21 -2.21
N TYR A 190 -17.90 -13.33 -1.33
CA TYR A 190 -17.94 -11.90 -1.55
C TYR A 190 -16.87 -11.45 -2.54
N LYS A 191 -17.23 -10.47 -3.37
CA LYS A 191 -16.31 -10.00 -4.41
C LYS A 191 -15.31 -9.02 -3.82
N ILE A 192 -14.08 -9.50 -3.57
CA ILE A 192 -12.97 -8.62 -3.21
C ILE A 192 -12.64 -7.69 -4.39
N VAL A 193 -12.67 -6.38 -4.16
CA VAL A 193 -12.28 -5.35 -5.12
C VAL A 193 -10.80 -5.04 -5.00
N SER A 194 -10.31 -4.86 -3.77
CA SER A 194 -8.88 -4.66 -3.46
C SER A 194 -8.56 -5.15 -2.06
N GLY A 195 -7.29 -5.50 -1.83
CA GLY A 195 -6.72 -5.82 -0.54
C GLY A 195 -5.29 -5.29 -0.47
N GLU A 196 -4.98 -4.49 0.54
CA GLU A 196 -3.70 -3.79 0.64
C GLU A 196 -3.16 -3.83 2.07
N SER A 197 -1.83 -3.84 2.19
CA SER A 197 -1.10 -3.54 3.41
C SER A 197 -0.77 -2.06 3.45
N VAL A 198 -0.97 -1.39 4.57
CA VAL A 198 -0.71 0.04 4.71
C VAL A 198 -0.13 0.37 6.08
N TYR A 199 0.68 1.41 6.15
CA TYR A 199 1.18 1.98 7.40
C TYR A 199 0.47 3.31 7.66
N LEU A 200 -0.23 3.39 8.79
CA LEU A 200 -0.98 4.57 9.21
C LEU A 200 -0.26 5.24 10.37
N PRO A 201 0.00 6.56 10.31
CA PRO A 201 0.65 7.25 11.43
C PRO A 201 -0.25 7.23 12.67
N THR A 202 0.33 6.88 13.82
CA THR A 202 -0.35 6.93 15.13
C THR A 202 -0.62 8.35 15.58
N ASP A 203 0.27 9.28 15.20
CA ASP A 203 0.15 10.71 15.44
C ASP A 203 0.58 11.48 14.20
N THR A 204 -0.08 12.60 13.91
CA THR A 204 0.19 13.44 12.75
C THR A 204 0.76 14.79 13.16
N LYS A 205 1.68 15.32 12.34
CA LYS A 205 2.29 16.63 12.55
C LYS A 205 1.79 17.63 11.51
N GLU A 206 1.24 18.73 12.00
CA GLU A 206 0.83 19.85 11.17
C GLU A 206 2.03 20.72 10.77
N LEU A 207 2.06 21.17 9.52
CA LEU A 207 3.09 22.05 8.97
C LEU A 207 2.45 23.26 8.31
N ASP A 208 3.19 24.36 8.28
CA ASP A 208 2.87 25.52 7.47
C ASP A 208 3.05 25.22 5.96
N ALA A 209 2.69 26.14 5.10
CA ALA A 209 2.73 25.96 3.65
C ALA A 209 4.14 25.67 3.12
N GLU A 210 5.18 26.33 3.66
CA GLU A 210 6.58 26.12 3.25
C GLU A 210 7.10 24.73 3.68
N GLY A 211 6.81 24.36 4.92
CA GLY A 211 7.16 23.03 5.44
C GLY A 211 6.46 21.92 4.66
N ARG A 212 5.19 22.11 4.34
CA ARG A 212 4.41 21.15 3.52
C ARG A 212 5.01 20.99 2.13
N GLU A 213 5.31 22.09 1.44
CA GLU A 213 5.95 22.04 0.11
C GLU A 213 7.28 21.28 0.13
N SER A 214 8.08 21.47 1.18
CA SER A 214 9.36 20.76 1.36
C SER A 214 9.16 19.25 1.49
N ILE A 215 8.15 18.82 2.25
CA ILE A 215 7.82 17.40 2.42
C ILE A 215 7.24 16.80 1.13
N GLU A 216 6.35 17.51 0.45
CA GLU A 216 5.75 17.05 -0.82
C GLU A 216 6.81 16.83 -1.91
N LYS A 217 7.84 17.69 -1.97
CA LYS A 217 9.00 17.50 -2.86
C LYS A 217 9.78 16.21 -2.57
N LEU A 218 9.90 15.83 -1.28
CA LEU A 218 10.54 14.55 -0.92
C LEU A 218 9.65 13.38 -1.32
N VAL A 219 8.35 13.44 -1.05
CA VAL A 219 7.38 12.40 -1.45
C VAL A 219 7.43 12.20 -2.96
N GLU A 220 7.36 13.27 -3.76
CA GLU A 220 7.42 13.21 -5.22
C GLU A 220 8.69 12.51 -5.71
N LYS A 221 9.87 12.90 -5.18
CA LYS A 221 11.15 12.27 -5.56
C LYS A 221 11.23 10.79 -5.20
N LEU A 222 10.68 10.40 -4.04
CA LEU A 222 10.62 9.00 -3.63
C LEU A 222 9.65 8.22 -4.53
N GLU A 223 8.47 8.76 -4.81
CA GLU A 223 7.47 8.12 -5.66
C GLU A 223 7.90 8.02 -7.13
N GLU A 224 8.83 8.88 -7.58
CA GLU A 224 9.44 8.84 -8.91
C GLU A 224 10.42 7.70 -9.12
N ASP A 225 10.99 7.15 -8.04
CA ASP A 225 11.92 6.02 -8.13
C ASP A 225 11.14 4.72 -8.41
N ASP A 226 11.54 4.01 -9.47
CA ASP A 226 10.89 2.75 -9.87
C ASP A 226 11.03 1.63 -8.83
N ASP A 227 12.01 1.72 -7.93
CA ASP A 227 12.18 0.74 -6.85
C ASP A 227 11.27 1.03 -5.64
N VAL A 228 10.75 2.25 -5.50
CA VAL A 228 9.84 2.63 -4.40
C VAL A 228 8.40 2.21 -4.73
N THR A 229 7.81 1.35 -3.91
CA THR A 229 6.42 0.91 -4.06
C THR A 229 5.45 1.82 -3.33
N ASN A 230 5.72 2.13 -2.06
CA ASN A 230 4.88 3.03 -1.27
C ASN A 230 5.72 3.98 -0.41
N VAL A 231 5.17 5.16 -0.14
CA VAL A 231 5.73 6.16 0.78
C VAL A 231 4.68 6.50 1.81
N TYR A 232 5.01 6.37 3.08
CA TYR A 232 4.15 6.75 4.20
C TYR A 232 4.86 7.82 5.02
N HIS A 233 4.10 8.77 5.55
CA HIS A 233 4.62 9.84 6.39
C HIS A 233 3.57 10.29 7.42
N ASN A 234 4.01 10.97 8.46
CA ASN A 234 3.12 11.48 9.51
C ASN A 234 2.79 12.97 9.38
N MET A 235 3.02 13.59 8.24
CA MET A 235 2.50 14.94 7.98
C MET A 235 0.96 14.89 7.91
N LYS A 236 0.29 15.77 8.66
CA LYS A 236 -1.18 15.92 8.61
C LYS A 236 -1.60 16.35 7.20
N GLU A 237 -2.56 15.62 6.60
CA GLU A 237 -3.12 16.03 5.32
C GLU A 237 -3.80 17.40 5.41
N ALA A 238 -3.84 18.13 4.28
CA ALA A 238 -4.59 19.39 4.23
C ALA A 238 -6.09 19.06 4.29
N GLU A 239 -6.84 19.80 5.09
CA GLU A 239 -8.30 19.77 5.03
C GLU A 239 -8.72 20.35 3.66
N GLU A 240 -9.42 19.55 2.85
CA GLU A 240 -10.05 20.07 1.63
C GLU A 240 -11.25 20.92 2.06
N GLU A 241 -11.20 22.23 1.77
CA GLU A 241 -12.34 23.15 1.91
C GLU A 241 -13.46 22.85 0.90
#